data_3decf9e05c59ee287e4831fc7f703e56
#
_entry.id   3decf9e05c59ee287e4831fc7f703e56
#
_cell.length_a   1.000
_cell.length_b   1.000
_cell.length_c   1.000
_cell.angle_alpha   90.00
_cell.angle_beta   90.00
_cell.angle_gamma   90.00
#
_symmetry.space_group_name_H-M   'P 1'
#
loop_
_entity.id
_entity.type
_entity.pdbx_description
1 polymer ?
#
loop_
_entity_poly.entity_id
_entity_poly.type
_entity_poly.pdbx_seq_one_letter_code
_entity_poly.pdbx_strand_id
1 'polypeptide(L)'
;MASETAPKPTACLALADGTLFYGYGFGATGQTVAELCFNTAMTGYQEIMTDPSYAGQIVTFTFPHIGNTGVTDEDDETADPVAEGMVVKWDPTEPSNWRAQSHLSDWLACRGRIAIGGIDTRRLTRAIRMQGAPHCALAHNPEGNFDTDALVAAAKSFSGVEGLDLAKDVTCAQIYHWNEMRWAWPDGYQPQTNPKHKVVALDFGAKRNILRCLASAGCDVTVLPATATAEEVLAHNPDGVFLSNGPGDPAATGVYAVPMIKTILDTTDLPVFGICLGHQMLALALGAKTIKMNHGHHGANHPVKEHETGKVEITSMNHGFAVDAETLPKGVVETHVSLFDGSNCGIRMKDRPVFSVQHHPEASPGPQDSFYLFERFAASMD
;
A
#
# COMPACT_ATOMS: atom_id res chain seq x y z
N MET A 1 -26.79 43.18 9.40
CA MET A 1 -25.74 42.14 9.23
C MET A 1 -26.25 41.23 8.12
N ALA A 2 -25.61 41.27 6.97
CA ALA A 2 -25.91 40.34 5.90
C ALA A 2 -25.53 38.95 6.41
N SER A 3 -26.41 37.96 6.36
CA SER A 3 -26.07 36.57 6.61
C SER A 3 -25.10 36.17 5.49
N GLU A 4 -23.82 36.02 5.81
CA GLU A 4 -22.90 35.32 4.92
C GLU A 4 -23.49 33.92 4.71
N THR A 5 -24.08 33.69 3.55
CA THR A 5 -24.47 32.34 3.15
C THR A 5 -23.20 31.52 3.05
N ALA A 6 -23.13 30.41 3.77
CA ALA A 6 -21.99 29.48 3.66
C ALA A 6 -21.71 29.17 2.17
N PRO A 7 -20.46 29.13 1.75
CA PRO A 7 -20.10 28.88 0.35
C PRO A 7 -20.72 27.55 -0.11
N LYS A 8 -21.18 27.54 -1.37
CA LYS A 8 -21.77 26.34 -1.99
C LYS A 8 -20.72 25.24 -2.05
N PRO A 9 -21.03 23.99 -1.63
CA PRO A 9 -20.11 22.87 -1.78
C PRO A 9 -19.70 22.64 -3.24
N THR A 10 -18.42 22.39 -3.46
CA THR A 10 -17.86 22.13 -4.80
C THR A 10 -17.46 20.67 -5.01
N ALA A 11 -17.64 19.82 -3.99
CA ALA A 11 -17.42 18.37 -4.12
C ALA A 11 -18.52 17.59 -3.40
N CYS A 12 -18.76 16.37 -3.90
CA CYS A 12 -19.70 15.42 -3.35
C CYS A 12 -19.08 14.02 -3.35
N LEU A 13 -19.09 13.35 -2.19
CA LEU A 13 -18.78 11.94 -2.04
C LEU A 13 -20.11 11.20 -1.81
N ALA A 14 -20.47 10.31 -2.74
CA ALA A 14 -21.67 9.48 -2.69
C ALA A 14 -21.30 8.01 -2.41
N LEU A 15 -21.85 7.43 -1.36
CA LEU A 15 -21.69 6.01 -1.06
C LEU A 15 -22.75 5.17 -1.78
N ALA A 16 -22.46 3.91 -2.02
CA ALA A 16 -23.39 2.99 -2.69
C ALA A 16 -24.72 2.80 -1.94
N ASP A 17 -24.76 3.01 -0.62
CA ASP A 17 -25.99 2.95 0.19
C ASP A 17 -26.89 4.20 0.03
N GLY A 18 -26.44 5.22 -0.72
CA GLY A 18 -27.13 6.50 -0.92
C GLY A 18 -26.70 7.59 0.07
N THR A 19 -25.78 7.33 0.98
CA THR A 19 -25.24 8.35 1.89
C THR A 19 -24.41 9.35 1.13
N LEU A 20 -24.65 10.65 1.35
CA LEU A 20 -23.96 11.76 0.69
C LEU A 20 -23.17 12.59 1.70
N PHE A 21 -21.96 12.98 1.31
CA PHE A 21 -21.12 13.94 2.00
C PHE A 21 -20.77 15.08 1.04
N TYR A 22 -21.07 16.30 1.46
CA TYR A 22 -20.76 17.52 0.69
C TYR A 22 -19.59 18.25 1.34
N GLY A 23 -18.69 18.76 0.52
CA GLY A 23 -17.52 19.51 0.95
C GLY A 23 -16.95 20.37 -0.17
N TYR A 24 -15.68 20.71 -0.05
CA TYR A 24 -14.96 21.56 -0.99
C TYR A 24 -13.94 20.71 -1.75
N GLY A 25 -14.04 20.77 -3.08
CA GLY A 25 -13.12 20.03 -3.94
C GLY A 25 -11.79 20.77 -4.08
N PHE A 26 -10.72 19.98 -4.16
CA PHE A 26 -9.39 20.43 -4.55
C PHE A 26 -8.71 19.37 -5.41
N GLY A 27 -7.54 19.69 -6.01
CA GLY A 27 -6.97 18.84 -7.04
C GLY A 27 -7.71 18.97 -8.37
N ALA A 28 -7.81 17.88 -9.13
CA ALA A 28 -8.49 17.86 -10.43
C ALA A 28 -10.00 17.98 -10.31
N THR A 29 -10.65 18.45 -11.37
CA THR A 29 -12.11 18.41 -11.53
C THR A 29 -12.54 17.14 -12.26
N GLY A 30 -13.76 16.67 -12.00
CA GLY A 30 -14.32 15.47 -12.64
C GLY A 30 -14.95 14.50 -11.65
N GLN A 31 -14.92 13.22 -11.99
CA GLN A 31 -15.53 12.17 -11.19
C GLN A 31 -14.65 10.91 -11.21
N THR A 32 -14.57 10.20 -10.08
CA THR A 32 -13.95 8.88 -9.97
C THR A 32 -14.82 7.95 -9.11
N VAL A 33 -14.67 6.64 -9.30
CA VAL A 33 -15.40 5.60 -8.56
C VAL A 33 -14.41 4.57 -8.06
N ALA A 34 -14.51 4.20 -6.77
CA ALA A 34 -13.57 3.27 -6.15
C ALA A 34 -14.14 2.66 -4.85
N GLU A 35 -13.40 1.74 -4.26
CA GLU A 35 -13.60 1.30 -2.87
C GLU A 35 -13.07 2.36 -1.90
N LEU A 36 -13.82 2.64 -0.84
CA LEU A 36 -13.44 3.65 0.15
C LEU A 36 -12.75 2.99 1.34
N CYS A 37 -11.53 3.38 1.61
CA CYS A 37 -10.80 3.01 2.81
C CYS A 37 -10.49 4.21 3.71
N PHE A 38 -9.92 3.99 4.88
CA PHE A 38 -9.37 5.06 5.72
C PHE A 38 -7.93 4.73 6.12
N ASN A 39 -7.13 5.75 6.38
CA ASN A 39 -5.77 5.61 6.89
C ASN A 39 -5.60 6.43 8.17
N THR A 40 -4.98 5.84 9.20
CA THR A 40 -4.78 6.45 10.52
C THR A 40 -3.41 7.09 10.71
N ALA A 41 -2.54 7.08 9.71
CA ALA A 41 -1.23 7.73 9.79
C ALA A 41 -1.37 9.25 9.98
N MET A 42 -0.48 9.82 10.80
CA MET A 42 -0.44 11.27 11.06
C MET A 42 0.40 12.03 10.03
N THR A 43 1.23 11.32 9.27
CA THR A 43 2.18 11.85 8.27
C THR A 43 2.18 10.96 7.04
N GLY A 44 2.87 11.39 5.97
CA GLY A 44 3.10 10.54 4.81
C GLY A 44 1.91 10.45 3.86
N TYR A 45 1.13 11.52 3.73
CA TYR A 45 -0.02 11.52 2.82
C TYR A 45 0.39 11.39 1.36
N GLN A 46 1.57 11.89 0.97
CA GLN A 46 2.09 11.77 -0.39
C GLN A 46 2.53 10.32 -0.67
N GLU A 47 3.25 9.71 0.26
CA GLU A 47 3.64 8.31 0.21
C GLU A 47 2.41 7.39 0.15
N ILE A 48 1.35 7.70 0.93
CA ILE A 48 0.10 6.94 0.89
C ILE A 48 -0.59 7.08 -0.47
N MET A 49 -0.67 8.28 -1.05
CA MET A 49 -1.31 8.50 -2.35
C MET A 49 -0.53 7.85 -3.50
N THR A 50 0.78 7.68 -3.36
CA THR A 50 1.66 7.06 -4.35
C THR A 50 1.99 5.58 -4.06
N ASP A 51 1.50 5.00 -2.96
CA ASP A 51 1.63 3.58 -2.67
C ASP A 51 0.73 2.75 -3.62
N PRO A 52 1.32 1.87 -4.47
CA PRO A 52 0.54 1.06 -5.42
C PRO A 52 -0.53 0.20 -4.77
N SER A 53 -0.38 -0.16 -3.50
CA SER A 53 -1.35 -0.97 -2.77
C SER A 53 -2.72 -0.29 -2.61
N TYR A 54 -2.84 1.02 -2.88
CA TYR A 54 -4.12 1.74 -2.91
C TYR A 54 -4.79 1.81 -4.29
N ALA A 55 -4.33 1.07 -5.29
CA ALA A 55 -5.00 1.02 -6.60
C ALA A 55 -6.47 0.62 -6.45
N GLY A 56 -7.36 1.36 -7.11
CA GLY A 56 -8.82 1.15 -7.03
C GLY A 56 -9.46 1.63 -5.72
N GLN A 57 -8.74 2.42 -4.89
CA GLN A 57 -9.25 2.93 -3.62
C GLN A 57 -9.20 4.46 -3.52
N ILE A 58 -10.21 5.03 -2.84
CA ILE A 58 -10.22 6.41 -2.35
C ILE A 58 -9.87 6.39 -0.86
N VAL A 59 -8.87 7.19 -0.46
CA VAL A 59 -8.32 7.17 0.91
C VAL A 59 -8.91 8.28 1.75
N THR A 60 -9.56 7.92 2.86
CA THR A 60 -10.00 8.86 3.91
C THR A 60 -8.90 9.02 4.94
N PHE A 61 -8.32 10.20 5.04
CA PHE A 61 -7.32 10.51 6.06
C PHE A 61 -8.01 10.89 7.37
N THR A 62 -7.72 10.13 8.45
CA THR A 62 -8.31 10.40 9.77
C THR A 62 -7.62 11.53 10.50
N PHE A 63 -6.35 11.79 10.18
CA PHE A 63 -5.62 12.93 10.71
C PHE A 63 -6.17 14.24 10.14
N PRO A 64 -6.48 15.24 10.97
CA PRO A 64 -7.24 16.41 10.52
C PRO A 64 -6.46 17.39 9.65
N HIS A 65 -5.14 17.45 9.78
CA HIS A 65 -4.29 18.41 9.06
C HIS A 65 -3.43 17.71 8.02
N ILE A 66 -3.91 17.71 6.77
CA ILE A 66 -3.22 17.12 5.62
C ILE A 66 -2.76 18.26 4.70
N GLY A 67 -1.57 18.12 4.09
CA GLY A 67 -0.98 19.10 3.18
C GLY A 67 -0.02 20.12 3.82
N ASN A 68 0.06 20.17 5.15
CA ASN A 68 0.87 21.12 5.89
C ASN A 68 2.40 21.02 5.66
N THR A 69 2.90 19.87 5.22
CA THR A 69 4.31 19.68 4.84
C THR A 69 4.57 20.00 3.36
N GLY A 70 3.52 20.20 2.55
CA GLY A 70 3.63 20.30 1.10
C GLY A 70 3.91 18.96 0.45
N VAL A 71 4.39 18.97 -0.77
CA VAL A 71 4.84 17.79 -1.53
C VAL A 71 6.25 18.01 -2.08
N THR A 72 6.98 16.90 -2.28
CA THR A 72 8.35 16.87 -2.78
C THR A 72 8.58 15.62 -3.62
N ASP A 73 9.42 15.69 -4.65
CA ASP A 73 9.75 14.53 -5.49
C ASP A 73 10.46 13.39 -4.74
N GLU A 74 10.95 13.65 -3.53
CA GLU A 74 11.62 12.65 -2.69
C GLU A 74 10.65 11.71 -1.97
N ASP A 75 9.38 12.09 -1.78
CA ASP A 75 8.41 11.35 -0.97
C ASP A 75 7.45 10.48 -1.82
N ASP A 76 7.68 10.36 -3.13
CA ASP A 76 6.89 9.51 -4.00
C ASP A 76 7.33 8.03 -3.92
N GLU A 77 6.39 7.13 -3.67
CA GLU A 77 6.62 5.67 -3.72
C GLU A 77 6.51 5.10 -5.12
N THR A 78 5.80 5.80 -6.03
CA THR A 78 5.78 5.56 -7.48
C THR A 78 5.78 6.90 -8.22
N ALA A 79 5.95 6.87 -9.55
CA ALA A 79 6.02 8.09 -10.35
C ALA A 79 4.75 8.94 -10.29
N ASP A 80 3.58 8.29 -10.23
CA ASP A 80 2.27 8.93 -10.19
C ASP A 80 1.42 8.40 -9.03
N PRO A 81 0.48 9.18 -8.49
CA PRO A 81 -0.48 8.71 -7.49
C PRO A 81 -1.32 7.56 -8.04
N VAL A 82 -1.39 6.48 -7.29
CA VAL A 82 -2.16 5.29 -7.64
C VAL A 82 -3.53 5.30 -6.99
N ALA A 83 -3.65 5.87 -5.78
CA ALA A 83 -4.95 6.07 -5.14
C ALA A 83 -5.85 6.94 -6.00
N GLU A 84 -7.14 6.55 -6.12
CA GLU A 84 -8.12 7.19 -7.01
C GLU A 84 -8.59 8.56 -6.52
N GLY A 85 -8.43 8.84 -5.23
CA GLY A 85 -8.82 10.12 -4.65
C GLY A 85 -8.52 10.22 -3.16
N MET A 86 -8.76 11.42 -2.63
CA MET A 86 -8.44 11.77 -1.24
C MET A 86 -9.65 12.41 -0.55
N VAL A 87 -9.90 12.00 0.69
CA VAL A 87 -10.91 12.61 1.56
C VAL A 87 -10.24 13.12 2.83
N VAL A 88 -10.38 14.42 3.12
CA VAL A 88 -9.75 15.07 4.27
C VAL A 88 -10.73 15.89 5.09
N LYS A 89 -10.40 16.14 6.34
CA LYS A 89 -11.25 16.92 7.24
C LYS A 89 -11.23 18.42 6.93
N TRP A 90 -10.03 18.96 6.72
CA TRP A 90 -9.82 20.38 6.45
C TRP A 90 -9.16 20.54 5.07
N ASP A 91 -9.39 21.66 4.44
CA ASP A 91 -8.68 22.01 3.22
C ASP A 91 -7.17 22.06 3.49
N PRO A 92 -6.31 21.59 2.56
CA PRO A 92 -4.87 21.70 2.69
C PRO A 92 -4.44 23.14 2.93
N THR A 93 -3.58 23.34 3.94
CA THR A 93 -3.01 24.65 4.22
C THR A 93 -1.77 24.89 3.36
N GLU A 94 -1.38 26.18 3.26
CA GLU A 94 -0.07 26.51 2.68
C GLU A 94 1.05 25.73 3.38
N PRO A 95 1.97 25.14 2.60
CA PRO A 95 3.04 24.34 3.18
C PRO A 95 3.99 25.17 4.01
N SER A 96 4.39 24.63 5.16
CA SER A 96 5.30 25.25 6.12
C SER A 96 6.59 24.46 6.37
N ASN A 97 6.88 23.48 5.52
CA ASN A 97 8.09 22.66 5.61
C ASN A 97 9.13 23.12 4.58
N TRP A 98 10.41 23.12 4.97
CA TRP A 98 11.53 23.53 4.11
C TRP A 98 11.73 22.63 2.89
N ARG A 99 11.25 21.37 2.92
CA ARG A 99 11.31 20.44 1.79
C ARG A 99 10.19 20.65 0.76
N ALA A 100 9.17 21.47 1.07
CA ALA A 100 8.03 21.67 0.18
C ALA A 100 8.47 22.29 -1.16
N GLN A 101 8.11 21.64 -2.25
CA GLN A 101 8.31 22.10 -3.63
C GLN A 101 7.02 22.66 -4.21
N SER A 102 5.85 22.12 -3.81
CA SER A 102 4.55 22.58 -4.27
C SER A 102 3.44 22.33 -3.23
N HIS A 103 2.29 22.95 -3.49
CA HIS A 103 1.09 22.75 -2.71
C HIS A 103 0.42 21.41 -3.09
N LEU A 104 -0.16 20.71 -2.12
CA LEU A 104 -0.81 19.40 -2.33
C LEU A 104 -1.93 19.47 -3.39
N SER A 105 -2.74 20.55 -3.38
CA SER A 105 -3.81 20.71 -4.37
C SER A 105 -3.30 20.76 -5.81
N ASP A 106 -2.21 21.51 -6.04
CA ASP A 106 -1.62 21.65 -7.37
C ASP A 106 -0.99 20.33 -7.83
N TRP A 107 -0.33 19.64 -6.91
CA TRP A 107 0.25 18.32 -7.16
C TRP A 107 -0.81 17.28 -7.56
N LEU A 108 -1.96 17.24 -6.88
CA LEU A 108 -3.09 16.38 -7.23
C LEU A 108 -3.71 16.79 -8.57
N ALA A 109 -3.90 18.10 -8.81
CA ALA A 109 -4.47 18.61 -10.05
C ALA A 109 -3.64 18.23 -11.28
N CYS A 110 -2.32 18.42 -11.22
CA CYS A 110 -1.39 18.06 -12.30
C CYS A 110 -1.39 16.55 -12.61
N ARG A 111 -1.75 15.72 -11.64
CA ARG A 111 -1.82 14.25 -11.76
C ARG A 111 -3.23 13.70 -11.94
N GLY A 112 -4.21 14.59 -12.18
CA GLY A 112 -5.60 14.20 -12.46
C GLY A 112 -6.33 13.57 -11.28
N ARG A 113 -5.85 13.79 -10.03
CA ARG A 113 -6.47 13.21 -8.84
C ARG A 113 -7.42 14.19 -8.17
N ILE A 114 -8.60 13.66 -7.78
CA ILE A 114 -9.69 14.43 -7.17
C ILE A 114 -9.60 14.30 -5.66
N ALA A 115 -9.87 15.41 -4.96
CA ALA A 115 -9.93 15.38 -3.51
C ALA A 115 -11.11 16.21 -2.98
N ILE A 116 -11.55 15.90 -1.75
CA ILE A 116 -12.61 16.58 -1.03
C ILE A 116 -12.19 16.88 0.40
N GLY A 117 -12.31 18.16 0.79
CA GLY A 117 -12.14 18.68 2.15
C GLY A 117 -13.45 19.11 2.77
N GLY A 118 -13.41 19.51 4.05
CA GLY A 118 -14.59 19.94 4.79
C GLY A 118 -15.52 18.79 5.23
N ILE A 119 -15.04 17.56 5.21
CA ILE A 119 -15.81 16.36 5.52
C ILE A 119 -15.71 15.99 7.00
N ASP A 120 -16.79 15.50 7.60
CA ASP A 120 -16.74 14.78 8.87
C ASP A 120 -16.10 13.39 8.67
N THR A 121 -14.76 13.37 8.59
CA THR A 121 -13.97 12.15 8.39
C THR A 121 -14.17 11.16 9.54
N ARG A 122 -14.48 11.61 10.76
CA ARG A 122 -14.78 10.72 11.88
C ARG A 122 -16.09 9.95 11.66
N ARG A 123 -17.15 10.64 11.19
CA ARG A 123 -18.41 9.98 10.83
C ARG A 123 -18.21 9.00 9.68
N LEU A 124 -17.44 9.39 8.66
CA LEU A 124 -17.14 8.56 7.51
C LEU A 124 -16.32 7.31 7.91
N THR A 125 -15.24 7.46 8.67
CA THR A 125 -14.43 6.34 9.18
C THR A 125 -15.26 5.38 10.02
N ARG A 126 -16.18 5.91 10.85
CA ARG A 126 -17.10 5.07 11.62
C ARG A 126 -18.04 4.27 10.71
N ALA A 127 -18.55 4.85 9.63
CA ALA A 127 -19.38 4.14 8.65
C ALA A 127 -18.59 3.00 7.99
N ILE A 128 -17.37 3.27 7.51
CA ILE A 128 -16.49 2.25 6.92
C ILE A 128 -16.24 1.11 7.90
N ARG A 129 -15.92 1.42 9.16
CA ARG A 129 -15.64 0.40 10.18
C ARG A 129 -16.85 -0.49 10.48
N MET A 130 -18.07 0.07 10.45
CA MET A 130 -19.29 -0.66 10.82
C MET A 130 -19.87 -1.47 9.67
N GLN A 131 -19.71 -1.00 8.43
CA GLN A 131 -20.35 -1.54 7.24
C GLN A 131 -19.38 -2.33 6.33
N GLY A 132 -18.08 -2.23 6.57
CA GLY A 132 -17.04 -2.67 5.65
C GLY A 132 -16.57 -1.53 4.76
N ALA A 133 -15.65 -1.81 3.84
CA ALA A 133 -15.15 -0.86 2.86
C ALA A 133 -16.23 -0.59 1.78
N PRO A 134 -16.97 0.54 1.82
CA PRO A 134 -18.06 0.78 0.89
C PRO A 134 -17.52 1.24 -0.48
N HIS A 135 -18.28 0.95 -1.53
CA HIS A 135 -18.04 1.55 -2.83
C HIS A 135 -18.55 3.00 -2.82
N CYS A 136 -17.84 3.89 -3.48
CA CYS A 136 -18.20 5.29 -3.53
C CYS A 136 -17.88 5.94 -4.88
N ALA A 137 -18.53 7.05 -5.17
CA ALA A 137 -18.21 7.98 -6.25
C ALA A 137 -17.85 9.34 -5.65
N LEU A 138 -16.71 9.89 -6.06
CA LEU A 138 -16.25 11.22 -5.68
C LEU A 138 -16.31 12.13 -6.89
N ALA A 139 -16.98 13.26 -6.75
CA ALA A 139 -17.08 14.29 -7.80
C ALA A 139 -16.60 15.65 -7.28
N HIS A 140 -15.81 16.35 -8.10
CA HIS A 140 -15.42 17.74 -7.92
C HIS A 140 -15.91 18.57 -9.09
N ASN A 141 -16.84 19.47 -8.83
CA ASN A 141 -17.38 20.43 -9.78
C ASN A 141 -17.35 21.83 -9.15
N PRO A 142 -16.52 22.77 -9.62
CA PRO A 142 -16.42 24.13 -9.06
C PRO A 142 -17.74 24.88 -9.00
N GLU A 143 -18.69 24.55 -9.88
CA GLU A 143 -20.05 25.15 -9.89
C GLU A 143 -20.97 24.52 -8.82
N GLY A 144 -20.56 23.41 -8.20
CA GLY A 144 -21.32 22.71 -7.16
C GLY A 144 -22.63 22.12 -7.68
N ASN A 145 -22.70 21.71 -8.95
CA ASN A 145 -23.83 21.02 -9.53
C ASN A 145 -23.53 19.52 -9.61
N PHE A 146 -24.34 18.71 -8.91
CA PHE A 146 -24.16 17.26 -8.84
C PHE A 146 -25.44 16.53 -9.20
N ASP A 147 -25.35 15.54 -10.09
CA ASP A 147 -26.37 14.51 -10.26
C ASP A 147 -26.09 13.41 -9.22
N THR A 148 -26.69 13.55 -8.05
CA THR A 148 -26.47 12.64 -6.92
C THR A 148 -26.98 11.23 -7.19
N ASP A 149 -28.05 11.09 -7.98
CA ASP A 149 -28.60 9.79 -8.34
C ASP A 149 -27.63 9.04 -9.27
N ALA A 150 -27.04 9.75 -10.24
CA ALA A 150 -26.01 9.20 -11.11
C ALA A 150 -24.74 8.80 -10.33
N LEU A 151 -24.31 9.61 -9.34
CA LEU A 151 -23.16 9.28 -8.49
C LEU A 151 -23.42 8.02 -7.66
N VAL A 152 -24.59 7.90 -7.03
CA VAL A 152 -24.97 6.71 -6.27
C VAL A 152 -25.09 5.48 -7.18
N ALA A 153 -25.64 5.64 -8.39
CA ALA A 153 -25.70 4.56 -9.37
C ALA A 153 -24.31 4.10 -9.81
N ALA A 154 -23.38 5.03 -10.05
CA ALA A 154 -21.99 4.73 -10.37
C ALA A 154 -21.29 3.97 -9.22
N ALA A 155 -21.45 4.41 -7.98
CA ALA A 155 -20.92 3.72 -6.80
C ALA A 155 -21.48 2.28 -6.66
N LYS A 156 -22.78 2.09 -6.94
CA LYS A 156 -23.42 0.76 -6.91
C LYS A 156 -22.92 -0.17 -8.00
N SER A 157 -22.55 0.36 -9.16
CA SER A 157 -22.10 -0.45 -10.30
C SER A 157 -20.63 -0.87 -10.20
N PHE A 158 -19.86 -0.29 -9.28
CA PHE A 158 -18.48 -0.68 -9.04
C PHE A 158 -18.42 -2.10 -8.45
N SER A 159 -17.57 -2.97 -9.00
CA SER A 159 -17.48 -4.39 -8.58
C SER A 159 -16.68 -4.59 -7.30
N GLY A 160 -15.97 -3.56 -6.82
CA GLY A 160 -15.01 -3.66 -5.71
C GLY A 160 -13.64 -4.16 -6.20
N VAL A 161 -12.72 -4.31 -5.25
CA VAL A 161 -11.35 -4.81 -5.53
C VAL A 161 -11.25 -6.34 -5.43
N GLU A 162 -12.28 -7.01 -4.88
CA GLU A 162 -12.33 -8.47 -4.79
C GLU A 162 -12.45 -9.08 -6.19
N GLY A 163 -11.64 -10.10 -6.47
CA GLY A 163 -11.55 -10.75 -7.77
C GLY A 163 -10.74 -9.98 -8.82
N LEU A 164 -10.22 -8.77 -8.52
CA LEU A 164 -9.42 -7.98 -9.46
C LEU A 164 -7.92 -8.25 -9.29
N ASP A 165 -7.25 -8.50 -10.41
CA ASP A 165 -5.80 -8.59 -10.51
C ASP A 165 -5.19 -7.21 -10.81
N LEU A 166 -5.16 -6.35 -9.78
CA LEU A 166 -4.62 -5.00 -9.91
C LEU A 166 -3.09 -4.96 -9.93
N ALA A 167 -2.42 -6.05 -9.55
CA ALA A 167 -0.96 -6.14 -9.62
C ALA A 167 -0.45 -6.00 -11.06
N LYS A 168 -1.19 -6.49 -12.06
CA LYS A 168 -0.86 -6.31 -13.49
C LYS A 168 -0.94 -4.88 -13.98
N ASP A 169 -1.77 -4.05 -13.34
CA ASP A 169 -1.96 -2.66 -13.75
C ASP A 169 -0.86 -1.74 -13.22
N VAL A 170 -0.18 -2.15 -12.13
CA VAL A 170 0.82 -1.33 -11.44
C VAL A 170 2.24 -1.88 -11.54
N THR A 171 2.44 -3.09 -12.05
CA THR A 171 3.76 -3.72 -12.21
C THR A 171 4.61 -2.98 -13.25
N CYS A 172 5.92 -3.11 -13.16
CA CYS A 172 6.84 -2.56 -14.15
C CYS A 172 6.64 -3.21 -15.53
N ALA A 173 6.74 -2.39 -16.58
CA ALA A 173 6.63 -2.86 -17.97
C ALA A 173 7.89 -3.56 -18.48
N GLN A 174 9.04 -3.33 -17.88
CA GLN A 174 10.34 -3.84 -18.27
C GLN A 174 11.20 -4.13 -17.03
N ILE A 175 12.12 -5.07 -17.17
CA ILE A 175 13.14 -5.36 -16.15
C ILE A 175 14.02 -4.14 -15.96
N TYR A 176 14.32 -3.80 -14.71
CA TYR A 176 15.23 -2.72 -14.36
C TYR A 176 16.07 -3.06 -13.12
N HIS A 177 17.17 -2.32 -12.94
CA HIS A 177 18.02 -2.43 -11.76
C HIS A 177 17.77 -1.27 -10.82
N TRP A 178 17.81 -1.55 -9.52
CA TRP A 178 17.65 -0.57 -8.46
C TRP A 178 18.88 -0.54 -7.57
N ASN A 179 19.48 0.64 -7.39
CA ASN A 179 20.66 0.81 -6.56
C ASN A 179 20.57 1.97 -5.55
N GLU A 180 19.45 2.68 -5.50
CA GLU A 180 19.25 3.78 -4.57
C GLU A 180 18.99 3.26 -3.17
N MET A 181 19.75 3.74 -2.17
CA MET A 181 19.60 3.42 -0.75
C MET A 181 18.58 4.33 -0.09
N ARG A 182 18.20 4.02 1.16
CA ARG A 182 17.32 4.83 1.99
C ARG A 182 17.85 6.25 2.14
N TRP A 183 16.91 7.19 2.26
CA TRP A 183 17.23 8.59 2.54
C TRP A 183 18.01 8.75 3.86
N ALA A 184 19.07 9.52 3.84
CA ALA A 184 19.89 9.82 5.01
C ALA A 184 20.27 11.32 5.04
N TRP A 185 20.13 11.94 6.20
CA TRP A 185 20.56 13.30 6.38
C TRP A 185 22.09 13.40 6.48
N PRO A 186 22.77 14.40 5.86
CA PRO A 186 22.20 15.46 5.00
C PRO A 186 22.19 15.11 3.51
N ASP A 187 22.64 13.94 3.11
CA ASP A 187 23.03 13.60 1.75
C ASP A 187 21.85 13.11 0.87
N GLY A 188 20.65 12.91 1.47
CA GLY A 188 19.49 12.42 0.76
C GLY A 188 19.61 10.95 0.34
N TYR A 189 19.12 10.61 -0.85
CA TYR A 189 19.25 9.29 -1.43
C TYR A 189 20.62 9.10 -2.08
N GLN A 190 21.34 8.06 -1.66
CA GLN A 190 22.67 7.74 -2.20
C GLN A 190 22.65 6.38 -2.91
N PRO A 191 23.46 6.18 -3.97
CA PRO A 191 23.54 4.89 -4.65
C PRO A 191 24.30 3.86 -3.80
N GLN A 192 23.86 2.60 -3.84
CA GLN A 192 24.61 1.46 -3.34
C GLN A 192 25.81 1.19 -4.28
N THR A 193 27.03 1.25 -3.75
CA THR A 193 28.27 1.12 -4.54
C THR A 193 29.03 -0.20 -4.29
N ASN A 194 28.63 -0.97 -3.28
CA ASN A 194 29.27 -2.23 -2.93
C ASN A 194 28.26 -3.29 -2.46
N PRO A 195 27.34 -3.73 -3.34
CA PRO A 195 26.39 -4.77 -3.01
C PRO A 195 27.08 -6.12 -2.80
N LYS A 196 26.50 -6.96 -1.93
CA LYS A 196 27.03 -8.28 -1.60
C LYS A 196 26.21 -9.42 -2.23
N HIS A 197 24.89 -9.23 -2.32
CA HIS A 197 23.96 -10.27 -2.71
C HIS A 197 23.11 -9.82 -3.89
N LYS A 198 22.91 -10.71 -4.86
CA LYS A 198 22.01 -10.48 -6.00
C LYS A 198 20.60 -10.88 -5.62
N VAL A 199 19.67 -9.94 -5.66
CA VAL A 199 18.27 -10.17 -5.35
C VAL A 199 17.41 -9.91 -6.58
N VAL A 200 16.57 -10.88 -6.93
CA VAL A 200 15.48 -10.66 -7.88
C VAL A 200 14.22 -10.32 -7.10
N ALA A 201 13.67 -9.15 -7.38
CA ALA A 201 12.42 -8.67 -6.80
C ALA A 201 11.28 -8.79 -7.83
N LEU A 202 10.20 -9.50 -7.46
CA LEU A 202 8.97 -9.56 -8.24
C LEU A 202 8.13 -8.33 -7.91
N ASP A 203 7.80 -7.55 -8.92
CA ASP A 203 7.05 -6.30 -8.78
C ASP A 203 5.55 -6.53 -8.92
N PHE A 204 4.85 -6.76 -7.80
CA PHE A 204 3.40 -6.78 -7.74
C PHE A 204 2.79 -5.38 -7.50
N GLY A 205 3.61 -4.35 -7.47
CA GLY A 205 3.34 -2.98 -7.10
C GLY A 205 4.30 -2.51 -6.02
N ALA A 206 5.61 -2.66 -6.28
CA ALA A 206 6.65 -2.40 -5.31
C ALA A 206 6.76 -0.91 -4.96
N LYS A 207 6.69 -0.58 -3.68
CA LYS A 207 7.07 0.74 -3.17
C LYS A 207 8.57 0.95 -3.36
N ARG A 208 8.96 2.15 -3.80
CA ARG A 208 10.39 2.53 -3.93
C ARG A 208 11.15 2.32 -2.63
N ASN A 209 10.52 2.61 -1.49
CA ASN A 209 11.20 2.47 -0.20
C ASN A 209 11.52 1.01 0.16
N ILE A 210 10.78 0.03 -0.34
CA ILE A 210 11.14 -1.39 -0.22
C ILE A 210 12.45 -1.67 -0.97
N LEU A 211 12.56 -1.20 -2.22
CA LEU A 211 13.78 -1.39 -3.03
C LEU A 211 14.98 -0.67 -2.41
N ARG A 212 14.75 0.54 -1.85
CA ARG A 212 15.74 1.29 -1.07
C ARG A 212 16.21 0.53 0.17
N CYS A 213 15.30 -0.14 0.86
CA CYS A 213 15.63 -0.96 2.04
C CYS A 213 16.46 -2.18 1.66
N LEU A 214 16.14 -2.87 0.57
CA LEU A 214 16.95 -3.97 0.04
C LEU A 214 18.37 -3.51 -0.35
N ALA A 215 18.46 -2.40 -1.09
CA ALA A 215 19.76 -1.82 -1.45
C ALA A 215 20.58 -1.43 -0.20
N SER A 216 19.93 -0.83 0.82
CA SER A 216 20.59 -0.46 2.08
C SER A 216 21.04 -1.67 2.90
N ALA A 217 20.36 -2.82 2.75
CA ALA A 217 20.77 -4.08 3.36
C ALA A 217 21.92 -4.78 2.59
N GLY A 218 22.43 -4.18 1.50
CA GLY A 218 23.56 -4.70 0.72
C GLY A 218 23.16 -5.53 -0.50
N CYS A 219 21.91 -5.40 -0.97
CA CYS A 219 21.44 -6.14 -2.14
C CYS A 219 21.66 -5.36 -3.45
N ASP A 220 22.08 -6.07 -4.50
CA ASP A 220 22.01 -5.66 -5.91
C ASP A 220 20.66 -6.13 -6.45
N VAL A 221 19.74 -5.19 -6.65
CA VAL A 221 18.33 -5.53 -6.88
C VAL A 221 18.01 -5.46 -8.38
N THR A 222 17.57 -6.57 -8.95
CA THR A 222 16.95 -6.65 -10.28
C THR A 222 15.45 -6.83 -10.11
N VAL A 223 14.67 -5.92 -10.65
CA VAL A 223 13.21 -5.91 -10.55
C VAL A 223 12.59 -6.49 -11.81
N LEU A 224 11.76 -7.50 -11.66
CA LEU A 224 11.04 -8.18 -12.72
C LEU A 224 9.53 -7.92 -12.62
N PRO A 225 8.81 -7.92 -13.76
CA PRO A 225 7.35 -7.82 -13.76
C PRO A 225 6.68 -8.95 -12.94
N ALA A 226 5.49 -8.67 -12.42
CA ALA A 226 4.66 -9.60 -11.63
C ALA A 226 4.46 -10.97 -12.34
N THR A 227 4.40 -10.96 -13.68
CA THR A 227 4.11 -12.14 -14.50
C THR A 227 5.36 -12.93 -14.92
N ALA A 228 6.55 -12.55 -14.42
CA ALA A 228 7.78 -13.26 -14.72
C ALA A 228 7.69 -14.74 -14.29
N THR A 229 8.24 -15.62 -15.13
CA THR A 229 8.29 -17.05 -14.87
C THR A 229 9.44 -17.42 -13.91
N ALA A 230 9.40 -18.59 -13.30
CA ALA A 230 10.51 -19.07 -12.48
C ALA A 230 11.81 -19.19 -13.27
N GLU A 231 11.75 -19.56 -14.55
CA GLU A 231 12.92 -19.65 -15.44
C GLU A 231 13.54 -18.25 -15.65
N GLU A 232 12.73 -17.23 -15.91
CA GLU A 232 13.21 -15.85 -16.05
C GLU A 232 13.84 -15.35 -14.75
N VAL A 233 13.25 -15.62 -13.59
CA VAL A 233 13.81 -15.28 -12.28
C VAL A 233 15.18 -15.92 -12.09
N LEU A 234 15.27 -17.23 -12.31
CA LEU A 234 16.49 -18.03 -12.09
C LEU A 234 17.59 -17.74 -13.12
N ALA A 235 17.24 -17.23 -14.32
CA ALA A 235 18.22 -16.83 -15.33
C ALA A 235 19.14 -15.67 -14.87
N HIS A 236 18.69 -14.88 -13.86
CA HIS A 236 19.51 -13.84 -13.25
C HIS A 236 20.52 -14.37 -12.21
N ASN A 237 20.51 -15.66 -11.91
CA ASN A 237 21.37 -16.31 -10.88
C ASN A 237 21.30 -15.55 -9.54
N PRO A 238 20.10 -15.36 -8.95
CA PRO A 238 19.96 -14.64 -7.70
C PRO A 238 20.49 -15.44 -6.50
N ASP A 239 20.96 -14.72 -5.48
CA ASP A 239 21.25 -15.28 -4.15
C ASP A 239 19.98 -15.35 -3.29
N GLY A 240 18.95 -14.55 -3.61
CA GLY A 240 17.65 -14.55 -2.94
C GLY A 240 16.54 -13.97 -3.80
N VAL A 241 15.29 -14.31 -3.49
CA VAL A 241 14.10 -13.84 -4.18
C VAL A 241 13.22 -13.00 -3.25
N PHE A 242 12.79 -11.85 -3.73
CA PHE A 242 11.92 -10.95 -2.99
C PHE A 242 10.55 -10.83 -3.66
N LEU A 243 9.47 -10.91 -2.88
CA LEU A 243 8.08 -10.77 -3.33
C LEU A 243 7.51 -9.47 -2.77
N SER A 244 7.24 -8.50 -3.63
CA SER A 244 6.85 -7.16 -3.20
C SER A 244 5.42 -7.09 -2.65
N ASN A 245 5.08 -5.94 -2.07
CA ASN A 245 3.71 -5.51 -1.82
C ASN A 245 2.96 -5.30 -3.13
N GLY A 246 1.65 -5.07 -3.05
CA GLY A 246 0.82 -4.74 -4.20
C GLY A 246 -0.67 -4.71 -3.88
N PRO A 247 -1.49 -4.24 -4.83
CA PRO A 247 -2.94 -4.14 -4.71
C PRO A 247 -3.67 -5.40 -5.18
N GLY A 248 -4.99 -5.40 -4.94
CA GLY A 248 -5.91 -6.35 -5.52
C GLY A 248 -6.15 -7.61 -4.68
N ASP A 249 -6.82 -8.57 -5.31
CA ASP A 249 -7.15 -9.84 -4.69
C ASP A 249 -5.99 -10.84 -4.83
N PRO A 250 -5.44 -11.35 -3.72
CA PRO A 250 -4.37 -12.34 -3.77
C PRO A 250 -4.75 -13.62 -4.55
N ALA A 251 -6.03 -13.99 -4.60
CA ALA A 251 -6.45 -15.14 -5.38
C ALA A 251 -6.34 -14.90 -6.90
N ALA A 252 -6.61 -13.67 -7.35
CA ALA A 252 -6.47 -13.28 -8.76
C ALA A 252 -5.00 -13.21 -9.20
N THR A 253 -4.15 -12.53 -8.43
CA THR A 253 -2.71 -12.45 -8.65
C THR A 253 -2.05 -13.84 -8.53
N GLY A 254 -2.56 -14.68 -7.64
CA GLY A 254 -2.09 -16.04 -7.40
C GLY A 254 -2.14 -16.98 -8.61
N VAL A 255 -2.97 -16.68 -9.62
CA VAL A 255 -3.09 -17.51 -10.82
C VAL A 255 -1.73 -17.72 -11.51
N TYR A 256 -0.89 -16.70 -11.56
CA TYR A 256 0.45 -16.77 -12.17
C TYR A 256 1.58 -16.75 -11.12
N ALA A 257 1.43 -16.00 -10.02
CA ALA A 257 2.49 -15.87 -9.03
C ALA A 257 2.70 -17.17 -8.23
N VAL A 258 1.63 -17.87 -7.85
CA VAL A 258 1.71 -19.12 -7.06
C VAL A 258 2.47 -20.22 -7.78
N PRO A 259 2.19 -20.57 -9.07
CA PRO A 259 2.98 -21.58 -9.79
C PRO A 259 4.47 -21.20 -9.90
N MET A 260 4.77 -19.93 -10.15
CA MET A 260 6.15 -19.43 -10.22
C MET A 260 6.88 -19.62 -8.88
N ILE A 261 6.28 -19.15 -7.77
CA ILE A 261 6.88 -19.29 -6.43
C ILE A 261 7.06 -20.76 -6.06
N LYS A 262 6.07 -21.62 -6.31
CA LYS A 262 6.18 -23.06 -6.07
C LYS A 262 7.35 -23.68 -6.83
N THR A 263 7.53 -23.32 -8.10
CA THR A 263 8.64 -23.83 -8.89
C THR A 263 9.98 -23.44 -8.28
N ILE A 264 10.14 -22.19 -7.83
CA ILE A 264 11.37 -21.74 -7.14
C ILE A 264 11.58 -22.53 -5.85
N LEU A 265 10.56 -22.68 -5.02
CA LEU A 265 10.64 -23.42 -3.76
C LEU A 265 10.94 -24.91 -3.96
N ASP A 266 10.42 -25.54 -5.02
CA ASP A 266 10.59 -26.96 -5.30
C ASP A 266 11.93 -27.30 -5.96
N THR A 267 12.53 -26.34 -6.68
CA THR A 267 13.75 -26.58 -7.48
C THR A 267 15.02 -25.93 -6.92
N THR A 268 14.90 -25.07 -5.89
CA THR A 268 16.04 -24.36 -5.28
C THR A 268 15.92 -24.29 -3.77
N ASP A 269 17.03 -23.99 -3.10
CA ASP A 269 17.06 -23.63 -1.67
C ASP A 269 17.23 -22.14 -1.42
N LEU A 270 16.94 -21.30 -2.41
CA LEU A 270 17.08 -19.84 -2.31
C LEU A 270 16.27 -19.27 -1.15
N PRO A 271 16.83 -18.33 -0.39
CA PRO A 271 16.09 -17.49 0.53
C PRO A 271 14.95 -16.74 -0.18
N VAL A 272 13.76 -16.70 0.45
CA VAL A 272 12.61 -15.96 -0.06
C VAL A 272 12.04 -15.06 1.03
N PHE A 273 11.88 -13.77 0.71
CA PHE A 273 11.22 -12.82 1.60
C PHE A 273 10.03 -12.16 0.90
N GLY A 274 8.86 -12.13 1.54
CA GLY A 274 7.65 -11.53 1.01
C GLY A 274 7.06 -10.47 1.93
N ILE A 275 6.54 -9.37 1.36
CA ILE A 275 5.87 -8.27 2.07
C ILE A 275 4.45 -8.07 1.55
N CYS A 276 3.48 -7.97 2.46
CA CYS A 276 2.07 -7.65 2.19
C CYS A 276 1.45 -8.60 1.15
N LEU A 277 1.24 -8.19 -0.10
CA LEU A 277 0.77 -9.11 -1.15
C LEU A 277 1.77 -10.27 -1.37
N GLY A 278 3.07 -10.01 -1.32
CA GLY A 278 4.10 -11.04 -1.41
C GLY A 278 4.03 -12.06 -0.27
N HIS A 279 3.63 -11.65 0.93
CA HIS A 279 3.33 -12.57 2.03
C HIS A 279 2.13 -13.47 1.71
N GLN A 280 1.06 -12.89 1.16
CA GLN A 280 -0.12 -13.63 0.76
C GLN A 280 0.17 -14.60 -0.39
N MET A 281 0.99 -14.18 -1.38
CA MET A 281 1.44 -15.04 -2.47
C MET A 281 2.27 -16.22 -1.98
N LEU A 282 3.19 -15.97 -1.05
CA LEU A 282 3.99 -17.04 -0.43
C LEU A 282 3.11 -18.01 0.36
N ALA A 283 2.17 -17.51 1.14
CA ALA A 283 1.23 -18.34 1.90
C ALA A 283 0.39 -19.25 0.99
N LEU A 284 -0.16 -18.70 -0.11
CA LEU A 284 -0.91 -19.45 -1.12
C LEU A 284 -0.03 -20.51 -1.81
N ALA A 285 1.22 -20.17 -2.14
CA ALA A 285 2.17 -21.10 -2.75
C ALA A 285 2.52 -22.26 -1.81
N LEU A 286 2.57 -22.01 -0.51
CA LEU A 286 2.79 -23.04 0.51
C LEU A 286 1.51 -23.88 0.78
N GLY A 287 0.34 -23.45 0.30
CA GLY A 287 -0.93 -24.19 0.41
C GLY A 287 -1.89 -23.67 1.48
N ALA A 288 -1.60 -22.52 2.10
CA ALA A 288 -2.55 -21.81 2.96
C ALA A 288 -3.62 -21.07 2.14
N LYS A 289 -4.58 -20.44 2.81
CA LYS A 289 -5.66 -19.65 2.21
C LYS A 289 -5.58 -18.20 2.66
N THR A 290 -6.19 -17.32 1.87
CA THR A 290 -6.42 -15.92 2.22
C THR A 290 -7.90 -15.65 2.43
N ILE A 291 -8.21 -14.63 3.26
CA ILE A 291 -9.57 -14.19 3.56
C ILE A 291 -9.68 -12.68 3.34
N LYS A 292 -10.81 -12.21 2.81
CA LYS A 292 -11.15 -10.78 2.74
C LYS A 292 -11.48 -10.29 4.14
N MET A 293 -10.87 -9.19 4.56
CA MET A 293 -11.18 -8.51 5.83
C MET A 293 -12.37 -7.56 5.65
N ASN A 294 -13.08 -7.27 6.76
CA ASN A 294 -14.25 -6.39 6.70
C ASN A 294 -13.88 -4.95 6.25
N HIS A 295 -12.82 -4.38 6.80
CA HIS A 295 -12.38 -3.00 6.46
C HIS A 295 -10.85 -2.87 6.30
N GLY A 296 -10.12 -4.00 6.40
CA GLY A 296 -8.67 -4.04 6.28
C GLY A 296 -7.93 -3.34 7.44
N HIS A 297 -6.60 -3.31 7.30
CA HIS A 297 -5.72 -2.56 8.19
C HIS A 297 -4.99 -1.50 7.38
N HIS A 298 -5.18 -0.23 7.74
CA HIS A 298 -4.55 0.91 7.05
C HIS A 298 -4.08 1.95 8.08
N GLY A 299 -2.79 2.09 8.26
CA GLY A 299 -2.21 3.04 9.20
C GLY A 299 -0.79 2.68 9.61
N ALA A 300 -0.15 3.56 10.37
CA ALA A 300 1.24 3.46 10.77
C ALA A 300 1.41 3.24 12.30
N ASN A 301 0.40 2.71 12.96
CA ASN A 301 0.35 2.55 14.43
C ASN A 301 -0.20 1.19 14.86
N HIS A 302 0.00 0.15 14.04
CA HIS A 302 -0.50 -1.19 14.32
C HIS A 302 0.49 -1.99 15.16
N PRO A 303 0.11 -2.42 16.39
CA PRO A 303 0.95 -3.24 17.23
C PRO A 303 0.93 -4.69 16.74
N VAL A 304 2.09 -5.21 16.43
CA VAL A 304 2.31 -6.60 16.00
C VAL A 304 3.24 -7.29 16.99
N LYS A 305 2.87 -8.48 17.43
CA LYS A 305 3.71 -9.29 18.30
C LYS A 305 4.49 -10.33 17.48
N GLU A 306 5.81 -10.31 17.62
CA GLU A 306 6.66 -11.41 17.14
C GLU A 306 6.64 -12.56 18.17
N HIS A 307 6.38 -13.77 17.69
CA HIS A 307 6.24 -14.93 18.59
C HIS A 307 7.57 -15.42 19.14
N GLU A 308 8.67 -15.32 18.37
CA GLU A 308 9.97 -15.86 18.73
C GLU A 308 10.61 -15.09 19.91
N THR A 309 10.62 -13.77 19.83
CA THR A 309 11.20 -12.89 20.86
C THR A 309 10.18 -12.42 21.88
N GLY A 310 8.88 -12.49 21.57
CA GLY A 310 7.81 -11.92 22.35
C GLY A 310 7.71 -10.39 22.28
N LYS A 311 8.53 -9.75 21.44
CA LYS A 311 8.49 -8.30 21.22
C LYS A 311 7.19 -7.85 20.57
N VAL A 312 6.78 -6.64 20.92
CA VAL A 312 5.72 -5.91 20.24
C VAL A 312 6.37 -4.79 19.44
N GLU A 313 6.10 -4.79 18.16
CA GLU A 313 6.57 -3.78 17.21
C GLU A 313 5.40 -2.92 16.76
N ILE A 314 5.63 -1.63 16.57
CA ILE A 314 4.64 -0.75 15.96
C ILE A 314 4.93 -0.69 14.45
N THR A 315 3.93 -1.05 13.66
CA THR A 315 4.12 -1.30 12.23
C THR A 315 3.19 -0.46 11.37
N SER A 316 3.56 -0.30 10.11
CA SER A 316 2.70 0.22 9.05
C SER A 316 1.95 -0.92 8.37
N MET A 317 0.65 -0.73 8.12
CA MET A 317 -0.23 -1.70 7.49
C MET A 317 -1.01 -1.05 6.35
N ASN A 318 -1.16 -1.78 5.26
CA ASN A 318 -2.04 -1.40 4.14
C ASN A 318 -2.51 -2.65 3.40
N HIS A 319 -3.54 -3.31 3.91
CA HIS A 319 -4.08 -4.52 3.29
C HIS A 319 -5.55 -4.75 3.61
N GLY A 320 -6.30 -5.27 2.63
CA GLY A 320 -7.71 -5.67 2.75
C GLY A 320 -7.92 -7.18 2.83
N PHE A 321 -6.84 -7.97 2.70
CA PHE A 321 -6.84 -9.43 2.81
C PHE A 321 -5.81 -9.87 3.85
N ALA A 322 -6.02 -11.02 4.46
CA ALA A 322 -5.11 -11.63 5.42
C ALA A 322 -4.93 -13.13 5.13
N VAL A 323 -3.83 -13.70 5.58
CA VAL A 323 -3.61 -15.15 5.57
C VAL A 323 -4.44 -15.77 6.70
N ASP A 324 -5.18 -16.82 6.36
CA ASP A 324 -5.90 -17.63 7.33
C ASP A 324 -4.93 -18.58 8.05
N ALA A 325 -4.54 -18.21 9.28
CA ALA A 325 -3.58 -18.95 10.09
C ALA A 325 -4.00 -20.40 10.36
N GLU A 326 -5.30 -20.70 10.40
CA GLU A 326 -5.81 -22.06 10.63
C GLU A 326 -5.53 -23.01 9.45
N THR A 327 -5.24 -22.45 8.28
CA THR A 327 -4.94 -23.21 7.06
C THR A 327 -3.45 -23.44 6.81
N LEU A 328 -2.56 -22.96 7.69
CA LEU A 328 -1.13 -23.10 7.53
C LEU A 328 -0.73 -24.59 7.47
N PRO A 329 0.02 -25.01 6.44
CA PRO A 329 0.40 -26.42 6.28
C PRO A 329 1.48 -26.83 7.29
N LYS A 330 1.64 -28.12 7.46
CA LYS A 330 2.72 -28.68 8.29
C LYS A 330 4.09 -28.21 7.79
N GLY A 331 4.92 -27.67 8.70
CA GLY A 331 6.24 -27.14 8.39
C GLY A 331 6.28 -25.63 8.19
N VAL A 332 5.12 -24.98 8.13
CA VAL A 332 4.98 -23.50 8.16
C VAL A 332 4.48 -23.08 9.52
N VAL A 333 5.05 -22.00 10.07
CA VAL A 333 4.64 -21.46 11.37
C VAL A 333 4.32 -19.98 11.26
N GLU A 334 3.35 -19.56 12.06
CA GLU A 334 3.07 -18.14 12.27
C GLU A 334 4.21 -17.52 13.06
N THR A 335 4.68 -16.37 12.62
CA THR A 335 5.79 -15.64 13.27
C THR A 335 5.33 -14.33 13.91
N HIS A 336 4.30 -13.72 13.36
CA HIS A 336 3.78 -12.43 13.80
C HIS A 336 2.25 -12.44 13.83
N VAL A 337 1.68 -11.75 14.82
CA VAL A 337 0.22 -11.63 15.00
C VAL A 337 -0.16 -10.20 15.33
N SER A 338 -1.26 -9.70 14.75
CA SER A 338 -1.87 -8.41 15.08
C SER A 338 -2.44 -8.44 16.49
N LEU A 339 -2.10 -7.44 17.31
CA LEU A 339 -2.70 -7.28 18.64
C LEU A 339 -4.06 -6.57 18.61
N PHE A 340 -4.53 -6.10 17.46
CA PHE A 340 -5.85 -5.51 17.32
C PHE A 340 -6.95 -6.58 17.19
N ASP A 341 -6.70 -7.62 16.41
CA ASP A 341 -7.74 -8.59 16.04
C ASP A 341 -7.25 -10.05 15.93
N GLY A 342 -5.96 -10.30 16.19
CA GLY A 342 -5.39 -11.64 16.12
C GLY A 342 -5.12 -12.15 14.70
N SER A 343 -5.25 -11.31 13.67
CA SER A 343 -4.94 -11.71 12.30
C SER A 343 -3.45 -12.03 12.12
N ASN A 344 -3.16 -12.99 11.22
CA ASN A 344 -1.79 -13.35 10.88
C ASN A 344 -1.03 -12.16 10.28
N CYS A 345 0.16 -11.92 10.78
CA CYS A 345 1.05 -10.86 10.31
C CYS A 345 2.42 -11.36 9.85
N GLY A 346 2.63 -12.67 9.80
CA GLY A 346 3.87 -13.22 9.29
C GLY A 346 3.94 -14.73 9.40
N ILE A 347 4.65 -15.35 8.46
CA ILE A 347 4.89 -16.79 8.42
C ILE A 347 6.36 -17.09 8.08
N ARG A 348 6.83 -18.28 8.43
CA ARG A 348 8.09 -18.84 7.95
C ARG A 348 8.03 -20.35 7.77
N MET A 349 8.85 -20.87 6.88
CA MET A 349 9.17 -22.29 6.86
C MET A 349 10.13 -22.63 8.02
N LYS A 350 10.00 -23.83 8.59
CA LYS A 350 10.86 -24.26 9.72
C LYS A 350 12.30 -24.56 9.32
N ASP A 351 12.45 -25.15 8.15
CA ASP A 351 13.70 -25.80 7.74
C ASP A 351 14.40 -25.04 6.59
N ARG A 352 13.90 -23.86 6.19
CA ARG A 352 14.43 -23.07 5.08
C ARG A 352 14.37 -21.58 5.38
N PRO A 353 15.26 -20.75 4.83
CA PRO A 353 15.25 -19.30 4.98
C PRO A 353 14.16 -18.65 4.10
N VAL A 354 12.92 -19.11 4.28
CA VAL A 354 11.74 -18.63 3.56
C VAL A 354 10.77 -18.06 4.57
N PHE A 355 10.49 -16.75 4.49
CA PHE A 355 9.62 -16.05 5.42
C PHE A 355 8.94 -14.86 4.79
N SER A 356 7.89 -14.37 5.44
CA SER A 356 7.17 -13.18 4.98
C SER A 356 6.40 -12.51 6.09
N VAL A 357 6.08 -11.23 5.88
CA VAL A 357 5.29 -10.41 6.82
C VAL A 357 4.18 -9.65 6.10
N GLN A 358 3.04 -9.49 6.78
CA GLN A 358 1.88 -8.76 6.27
C GLN A 358 2.08 -7.25 6.38
N HIS A 359 2.79 -6.79 7.41
CA HIS A 359 3.10 -5.38 7.62
C HIS A 359 4.23 -4.90 6.71
N HIS A 360 4.43 -3.60 6.68
CA HIS A 360 5.41 -2.91 5.84
C HIS A 360 6.66 -2.53 6.68
N PRO A 361 7.73 -3.36 6.70
CA PRO A 361 8.94 -3.08 7.47
C PRO A 361 9.77 -1.92 6.91
N GLU A 362 9.52 -1.53 5.66
CA GLU A 362 10.10 -0.34 5.03
C GLU A 362 9.48 0.95 5.55
N ALA A 363 8.33 0.88 6.25
CA ALA A 363 7.53 2.04 6.66
C ALA A 363 7.10 2.92 5.46
N SER A 364 7.39 4.22 5.47
CA SER A 364 7.09 5.17 4.39
C SER A 364 5.60 5.22 4.00
N PRO A 365 4.77 5.81 4.90
CA PRO A 365 5.12 6.32 6.22
C PRO A 365 5.13 5.27 7.32
N GLY A 366 5.74 5.58 8.45
CA GLY A 366 5.60 4.79 9.67
C GLY A 366 6.89 4.57 10.45
N PRO A 367 6.79 3.82 11.56
CA PRO A 367 7.93 3.45 12.37
C PRO A 367 8.82 2.41 11.68
N GLN A 368 10.10 2.36 12.09
CA GLN A 368 11.13 1.53 11.48
C GLN A 368 11.51 0.33 12.37
N ASP A 369 10.65 -0.05 13.30
CA ASP A 369 10.91 -1.12 14.27
C ASP A 369 11.26 -2.46 13.59
N SER A 370 10.68 -2.72 12.43
CA SER A 370 10.81 -3.98 11.70
C SER A 370 11.87 -3.97 10.58
N PHE A 371 12.69 -2.91 10.46
CA PHE A 371 13.72 -2.83 9.40
C PHE A 371 14.71 -4.01 9.44
N TYR A 372 14.99 -4.58 10.60
CA TYR A 372 15.86 -5.76 10.77
C TYR A 372 15.45 -6.97 9.90
N LEU A 373 14.22 -7.00 9.39
CA LEU A 373 13.78 -8.07 8.50
C LEU A 373 14.51 -8.05 7.14
N PHE A 374 14.87 -6.87 6.63
CA PHE A 374 15.72 -6.76 5.44
C PHE A 374 17.16 -7.24 5.73
N GLU A 375 17.69 -6.92 6.91
CA GLU A 375 19.01 -7.41 7.35
C GLU A 375 18.99 -8.93 7.55
N ARG A 376 17.91 -9.49 8.14
CA ARG A 376 17.70 -10.94 8.28
C ARG A 376 17.67 -11.63 6.91
N PHE A 377 16.99 -11.02 5.93
CA PHE A 377 16.96 -11.55 4.57
C PHE A 377 18.34 -11.53 3.92
N ALA A 378 19.07 -10.41 4.00
CA ALA A 378 20.44 -10.32 3.49
C ALA A 378 21.37 -11.36 4.15
N ALA A 379 21.33 -11.48 5.48
CA ALA A 379 22.14 -12.47 6.20
C ALA A 379 21.78 -13.93 5.88
N SER A 380 20.60 -14.20 5.35
CA SER A 380 20.22 -15.57 4.94
C SER A 380 20.83 -15.99 3.61
N MET A 381 21.51 -15.09 2.91
CA MET A 381 22.23 -15.32 1.65
C MET A 381 23.74 -15.50 1.85
N ASP A 382 24.27 -15.28 3.09
CA ASP A 382 25.65 -15.58 3.47
C ASP A 382 25.83 -17.12 3.64
#